data_b2141bbb45856fd4eba022e2b2246b29
#
_entry.id   b2141bbb45856fd4eba022e2b2246b29
#
_cell.length_a   1.000
_cell.length_b   1.000
_cell.length_c   1.000
_cell.angle_alpha   90.00
_cell.angle_beta   90.00
_cell.angle_gamma   90.00
#
_symmetry.space_group_name_H-M   'P 1'
#
loop_
_entity.id
_entity.type
_entity.pdbx_description
1 polymer ?
#
loop_
_entity_poly.entity_id
_entity_poly.type
_entity_poly.pdbx_seq_one_letter_code
_entity_poly.pdbx_strand_id
1 'polypeptide(L)'
;MLIDEIFHTAYRELEERMKALAEADGLVFLPNPEPLGRVHYILICMEPSLGRWARSADYARSRVEAGFRNFLFSIEDFILHFCVRHYLCGPAERYHITDFSKGAMLVKHADSARTQRYDRWYALLQQEIDLCANPSAGIVAVGKRVAEELARQGFRRPFTPVVHYSGQAALARRAGIVGREDSFQAFSGSVSLEDVVATAEDVLKAAHVPSEIRDDTMSRLAKSQLTTSRQKLIFNYKIAFESMRS
;
A
#
# COMPACT_ATOMS: atom_id res chain seq x y z
N MET A 1 -26.91 -0.54 -4.04
CA MET A 1 -27.03 -1.65 -5.02
C MET A 1 -26.61 -1.22 -6.42
N LEU A 2 -27.38 -0.38 -7.17
CA LEU A 2 -27.02 -0.01 -8.55
C LEU A 2 -25.69 0.78 -8.67
N ILE A 3 -25.43 1.71 -7.75
CA ILE A 3 -24.22 2.55 -7.76
C ILE A 3 -22.96 1.72 -7.43
N ASP A 4 -23.07 0.78 -6.53
CA ASP A 4 -21.97 -0.10 -6.16
C ASP A 4 -21.60 -1.05 -7.32
N GLU A 5 -22.62 -1.56 -8.04
CA GLU A 5 -22.40 -2.44 -9.20
C GLU A 5 -21.70 -1.70 -10.35
N ILE A 6 -22.08 -0.43 -10.60
CA ILE A 6 -21.42 0.42 -11.60
C ILE A 6 -19.96 0.67 -11.21
N PHE A 7 -19.69 0.97 -9.93
CA PHE A 7 -18.34 1.18 -9.43
C PHE A 7 -17.46 -0.08 -9.63
N HIS A 8 -17.96 -1.23 -9.19
CA HIS A 8 -17.22 -2.50 -9.30
C HIS A 8 -16.96 -2.91 -10.75
N THR A 9 -17.92 -2.66 -11.65
CA THR A 9 -17.73 -2.91 -13.10
C THR A 9 -16.63 -2.02 -13.66
N ALA A 10 -16.69 -0.71 -13.40
CA ALA A 10 -15.67 0.24 -13.86
C ALA A 10 -14.27 -0.06 -13.28
N TYR A 11 -14.21 -0.49 -12.01
CA TYR A 11 -12.93 -0.87 -11.38
C TYR A 11 -12.32 -2.10 -12.05
N ARG A 12 -13.11 -3.14 -12.34
CA ARG A 12 -12.64 -4.34 -13.05
C ARG A 12 -12.18 -4.05 -14.47
N GLU A 13 -12.91 -3.22 -15.21
CA GLU A 13 -12.48 -2.79 -16.55
C GLU A 13 -11.14 -2.05 -16.52
N LEU A 14 -10.92 -1.23 -15.49
CA LEU A 14 -9.65 -0.55 -15.26
C LEU A 14 -8.54 -1.55 -14.92
N GLU A 15 -8.80 -2.53 -14.04
CA GLU A 15 -7.84 -3.59 -13.70
C GLU A 15 -7.43 -4.42 -14.92
N GLU A 16 -8.35 -4.77 -15.82
CA GLU A 16 -8.01 -5.50 -17.05
C GLU A 16 -7.08 -4.67 -17.96
N ARG A 17 -7.26 -3.37 -18.02
CA ARG A 17 -6.35 -2.48 -18.76
C ARG A 17 -4.98 -2.38 -18.10
N MET A 18 -4.91 -2.34 -16.78
CA MET A 18 -3.67 -2.38 -16.01
C MET A 18 -2.94 -3.72 -16.19
N LYS A 19 -3.69 -4.82 -16.21
CA LYS A 19 -3.17 -6.16 -16.48
C LYS A 19 -2.57 -6.25 -17.88
N ALA A 20 -3.29 -5.79 -18.89
CA ALA A 20 -2.81 -5.77 -20.26
C ALA A 20 -1.51 -4.94 -20.40
N LEU A 21 -1.40 -3.80 -19.69
CA LEU A 21 -0.19 -2.99 -19.70
C LEU A 21 0.98 -3.72 -19.01
N ALA A 22 0.75 -4.38 -17.87
CA ALA A 22 1.78 -5.16 -17.19
C ALA A 22 2.31 -6.30 -18.07
N GLU A 23 1.41 -7.01 -18.74
CA GLU A 23 1.76 -8.09 -19.67
C GLU A 23 2.55 -7.57 -20.89
N ALA A 24 2.16 -6.44 -21.46
CA ALA A 24 2.89 -5.77 -22.53
C ALA A 24 4.32 -5.33 -22.10
N ASP A 25 4.50 -5.02 -20.83
CA ASP A 25 5.80 -4.71 -20.22
C ASP A 25 6.61 -5.95 -19.83
N GLY A 26 6.09 -7.16 -20.04
CA GLY A 26 6.71 -8.41 -19.59
C GLY A 26 6.72 -8.60 -18.06
N LEU A 27 5.82 -7.90 -17.34
CA LEU A 27 5.72 -7.91 -15.89
C LEU A 27 4.57 -8.80 -15.42
N VAL A 28 4.57 -9.13 -14.14
CA VAL A 28 3.43 -9.82 -13.51
C VAL A 28 2.47 -8.77 -12.96
N PHE A 29 1.24 -8.76 -13.45
CA PHE A 29 0.20 -7.94 -12.84
C PHE A 29 -0.08 -8.42 -11.41
N LEU A 30 0.08 -7.53 -10.43
CA LEU A 30 -0.25 -7.80 -9.04
C LEU A 30 -1.37 -6.84 -8.59
N PRO A 31 -2.63 -7.31 -8.57
CA PRO A 31 -3.76 -6.48 -8.18
C PRO A 31 -3.72 -6.12 -6.70
N ASN A 32 -4.26 -4.96 -6.40
CA ASN A 32 -4.53 -4.54 -5.02
C ASN A 32 -5.90 -5.07 -4.55
N PRO A 33 -6.20 -5.04 -3.26
CA PRO A 33 -7.57 -5.27 -2.78
C PRO A 33 -8.53 -4.27 -3.42
N GLU A 34 -9.62 -4.77 -3.99
CA GLU A 34 -10.68 -3.92 -4.57
C GLU A 34 -11.33 -3.08 -3.47
N PRO A 35 -11.43 -1.75 -3.64
CA PRO A 35 -12.10 -0.91 -2.66
C PRO A 35 -13.63 -1.11 -2.71
N LEU A 36 -14.27 -1.08 -1.54
CA LEU A 36 -15.73 -1.23 -1.40
C LEU A 36 -16.51 0.05 -1.82
N GLY A 37 -16.05 0.76 -2.85
CA GLY A 37 -16.59 2.02 -3.33
C GLY A 37 -15.64 3.18 -3.07
N ARG A 38 -16.13 4.42 -3.15
CA ARG A 38 -15.30 5.61 -2.97
C ARG A 38 -14.76 5.74 -1.55
N VAL A 39 -13.52 6.24 -1.44
CA VAL A 39 -12.74 6.30 -0.21
C VAL A 39 -12.36 7.74 0.18
N HIS A 40 -12.01 7.93 1.45
CA HIS A 40 -11.61 9.21 2.03
C HIS A 40 -10.10 9.45 1.95
N TYR A 41 -9.31 8.36 1.82
CA TYR A 41 -7.86 8.45 1.68
C TYR A 41 -7.36 7.46 0.63
N ILE A 42 -6.40 7.90 -0.19
CA ILE A 42 -5.65 7.04 -1.10
C ILE A 42 -4.17 7.14 -0.77
N LEU A 43 -3.56 5.98 -0.51
CA LEU A 43 -2.13 5.86 -0.32
C LEU A 43 -1.52 5.32 -1.60
N ILE A 44 -0.57 6.07 -2.17
CA ILE A 44 0.11 5.69 -3.40
C ILE A 44 1.52 5.21 -3.04
N CYS A 45 1.81 3.94 -3.35
CA CYS A 45 3.11 3.33 -3.20
C CYS A 45 3.85 3.27 -4.55
N MET A 46 5.02 2.66 -4.60
CA MET A 46 5.85 2.63 -5.82
C MET A 46 5.35 1.61 -6.84
N GLU A 47 5.99 0.49 -6.87
CA GLU A 47 5.64 -0.71 -7.64
C GLU A 47 5.82 -1.93 -6.75
N PRO A 48 5.03 -3.00 -6.95
CA PRO A 48 5.22 -4.23 -6.22
C PRO A 48 6.47 -4.97 -6.68
N SER A 49 7.11 -5.68 -5.77
CA SER A 49 8.22 -6.57 -6.10
C SER A 49 7.81 -8.02 -5.97
N LEU A 50 8.37 -8.89 -6.81
CA LEU A 50 8.23 -10.34 -6.64
C LEU A 50 8.83 -10.80 -5.31
N GLY A 51 9.88 -10.11 -4.83
CA GLY A 51 10.40 -10.25 -3.49
C GLY A 51 10.65 -11.69 -3.06
N ARG A 52 10.35 -11.96 -1.77
CA ARG A 52 10.50 -13.30 -1.19
C ARG A 52 9.27 -14.19 -1.37
N TRP A 53 8.13 -13.62 -1.81
CA TRP A 53 6.88 -14.36 -1.94
C TRP A 53 6.74 -15.12 -3.26
N ALA A 54 7.52 -14.74 -4.29
CA ALA A 54 7.48 -15.39 -5.60
C ALA A 54 8.89 -15.64 -6.14
N ARG A 55 9.23 -16.90 -6.34
CA ARG A 55 10.53 -17.33 -6.87
C ARG A 55 10.64 -17.15 -8.39
N SER A 56 9.52 -17.10 -9.09
CA SER A 56 9.42 -16.92 -10.54
C SER A 56 8.16 -16.15 -10.91
N ALA A 57 8.11 -15.62 -12.14
CA ALA A 57 6.93 -14.96 -12.68
C ALA A 57 5.72 -15.90 -12.77
N ASP A 58 5.93 -17.16 -13.19
CA ASP A 58 4.85 -18.14 -13.32
C ASP A 58 4.26 -18.50 -11.96
N TYR A 59 5.11 -18.69 -10.95
CA TYR A 59 4.64 -18.88 -9.58
C TYR A 59 3.85 -17.66 -9.08
N ALA A 60 4.30 -16.45 -9.40
CA ALA A 60 3.58 -15.25 -9.04
C ALA A 60 2.19 -15.19 -9.69
N ARG A 61 2.09 -15.50 -10.99
CA ARG A 61 0.81 -15.55 -11.71
C ARG A 61 -0.14 -16.57 -11.07
N SER A 62 0.32 -17.78 -10.80
CA SER A 62 -0.52 -18.80 -10.15
C SER A 62 -1.02 -18.36 -8.77
N ARG A 63 -0.21 -17.63 -8.00
CA ARG A 63 -0.63 -17.08 -6.71
C ARG A 63 -1.69 -16.00 -6.86
N VAL A 64 -1.55 -15.11 -7.86
CA VAL A 64 -2.55 -14.07 -8.16
C VAL A 64 -3.87 -14.70 -8.59
N GLU A 65 -3.84 -15.74 -9.44
CA GLU A 65 -5.02 -16.53 -9.85
C GLU A 65 -5.68 -17.22 -8.66
N ALA A 66 -4.90 -17.69 -7.69
CA ALA A 66 -5.39 -18.25 -6.43
C ALA A 66 -5.94 -17.19 -5.46
N GLY A 67 -5.95 -15.90 -5.84
CA GLY A 67 -6.52 -14.83 -5.01
C GLY A 67 -5.51 -14.02 -4.20
N PHE A 68 -4.20 -14.18 -4.44
CA PHE A 68 -3.18 -13.33 -3.82
C PHE A 68 -3.32 -11.87 -4.28
N ARG A 69 -3.22 -10.93 -3.33
CA ARG A 69 -3.31 -9.49 -3.59
C ARG A 69 -2.14 -8.77 -2.94
N ASN A 70 -1.72 -7.64 -3.54
CA ASN A 70 -0.70 -6.79 -2.95
C ASN A 70 -1.16 -6.20 -1.61
N PHE A 71 -0.22 -5.74 -0.80
CA PHE A 71 -0.45 -5.18 0.54
C PHE A 71 -1.12 -6.13 1.56
N LEU A 72 -1.24 -7.42 1.27
CA LEU A 72 -1.87 -8.40 2.15
C LEU A 72 -0.93 -9.57 2.53
N PHE A 73 0.38 -9.31 2.65
CA PHE A 73 1.32 -10.42 2.83
C PHE A 73 2.36 -10.20 3.93
N SER A 74 3.03 -9.05 3.96
CA SER A 74 4.13 -8.78 4.89
C SER A 74 3.65 -8.07 6.14
N ILE A 75 4.42 -8.18 7.22
CA ILE A 75 4.12 -7.41 8.44
C ILE A 75 4.19 -5.90 8.17
N GLU A 76 5.04 -5.48 7.25
CA GLU A 76 5.14 -4.09 6.84
C GLU A 76 3.86 -3.59 6.16
N ASP A 77 3.20 -4.44 5.35
CA ASP A 77 1.90 -4.13 4.76
C ASP A 77 0.85 -3.92 5.85
N PHE A 78 0.80 -4.81 6.84
CA PHE A 78 -0.18 -4.71 7.92
C PHE A 78 0.15 -3.62 8.93
N ILE A 79 1.40 -3.24 9.10
CA ILE A 79 1.77 -2.00 9.82
C ILE A 79 1.19 -0.77 9.10
N LEU A 80 1.24 -0.73 7.76
CA LEU A 80 0.64 0.36 7.01
C LEU A 80 -0.88 0.40 7.21
N HIS A 81 -1.57 -0.73 7.07
CA HIS A 81 -3.01 -0.86 7.34
C HIS A 81 -3.37 -0.44 8.77
N PHE A 82 -2.61 -0.92 9.76
CA PHE A 82 -2.78 -0.55 11.15
C PHE A 82 -2.69 0.97 11.34
N CYS A 83 -1.63 1.59 10.84
CA CYS A 83 -1.42 3.03 10.99
C CYS A 83 -2.50 3.87 10.32
N VAL A 84 -2.95 3.45 9.13
CA VAL A 84 -4.06 4.13 8.44
C VAL A 84 -5.34 4.05 9.25
N ARG A 85 -5.70 2.87 9.74
CA ARG A 85 -6.94 2.67 10.50
C ARG A 85 -6.94 3.38 11.85
N HIS A 86 -5.79 3.44 12.54
CA HIS A 86 -5.71 3.99 13.88
C HIS A 86 -5.37 5.49 13.94
N TYR A 87 -4.61 6.00 12.97
CA TYR A 87 -4.11 7.37 13.03
C TYR A 87 -4.63 8.29 11.92
N LEU A 88 -5.09 7.72 10.78
CA LEU A 88 -5.57 8.52 9.66
C LEU A 88 -7.10 8.48 9.52
N CYS A 89 -7.71 7.30 9.55
CA CYS A 89 -9.13 7.14 9.32
C CYS A 89 -9.97 7.31 10.60
N GLY A 90 -11.07 8.04 10.50
CA GLY A 90 -12.15 7.97 11.48
C GLY A 90 -12.99 6.69 11.32
N PRO A 91 -13.91 6.40 12.26
CA PRO A 91 -14.67 5.13 12.28
C PRO A 91 -15.49 4.85 11.02
N ALA A 92 -15.97 5.88 10.33
CA ALA A 92 -16.77 5.76 9.10
C ALA A 92 -15.94 5.98 7.82
N GLU A 93 -14.66 6.29 7.96
CA GLU A 93 -13.80 6.60 6.82
C GLU A 93 -13.17 5.33 6.25
N ARG A 94 -13.01 5.34 4.93
CA ARG A 94 -12.40 4.25 4.15
C ARG A 94 -11.17 4.74 3.44
N TYR A 95 -10.26 3.82 3.16
CA TYR A 95 -9.02 4.09 2.44
C TYR A 95 -8.78 3.04 1.36
N HIS A 96 -7.95 3.40 0.40
CA HIS A 96 -7.41 2.51 -0.62
C HIS A 96 -5.89 2.64 -0.67
N ILE A 97 -5.19 1.51 -0.73
CA ILE A 97 -3.75 1.49 -0.93
C ILE A 97 -3.50 0.99 -2.34
N THR A 98 -2.78 1.78 -3.12
CA THR A 98 -2.45 1.46 -4.51
C THR A 98 -0.97 1.68 -4.81
N ASP A 99 -0.53 1.20 -5.97
CA ASP A 99 0.82 1.43 -6.49
C ASP A 99 0.78 2.39 -7.68
N PHE A 100 1.89 3.10 -7.87
CA PHE A 100 2.10 3.90 -9.06
C PHE A 100 2.06 3.04 -10.33
N SER A 101 2.59 1.82 -10.24
CA SER A 101 2.54 0.78 -11.28
C SER A 101 2.23 -0.56 -10.62
N LYS A 102 1.30 -1.34 -11.17
CA LYS A 102 0.94 -2.66 -10.63
C LYS A 102 1.70 -3.82 -11.30
N GLY A 103 2.73 -3.51 -12.08
CA GLY A 103 3.62 -4.50 -12.68
C GLY A 103 4.71 -4.95 -11.71
N ALA A 104 4.59 -6.15 -11.16
CA ALA A 104 5.55 -6.73 -10.24
C ALA A 104 6.79 -7.26 -10.96
N MET A 105 7.97 -6.99 -10.40
CA MET A 105 9.25 -7.42 -10.93
C MET A 105 10.26 -7.76 -9.83
N LEU A 106 11.38 -8.36 -10.22
CA LEU A 106 12.49 -8.55 -9.28
C LEU A 106 13.09 -7.20 -8.87
N VAL A 107 13.41 -7.03 -7.59
CA VAL A 107 13.96 -5.77 -7.03
C VAL A 107 15.16 -5.25 -7.83
N LYS A 108 16.06 -6.14 -8.27
CA LYS A 108 17.23 -5.77 -9.07
C LYS A 108 16.89 -5.13 -10.43
N HIS A 109 15.68 -5.28 -10.93
CA HIS A 109 15.20 -4.70 -12.18
C HIS A 109 14.32 -3.44 -11.95
N ALA A 110 13.98 -3.13 -10.71
CA ALA A 110 13.04 -2.06 -10.39
C ALA A 110 13.50 -0.68 -10.88
N ASP A 111 14.81 -0.38 -10.79
CA ASP A 111 15.35 0.91 -11.24
C ASP A 111 15.48 1.03 -12.76
N SER A 112 15.52 -0.11 -13.47
CA SER A 112 15.64 -0.12 -14.93
C SER A 112 14.36 0.45 -15.56
N ALA A 113 14.54 1.47 -16.41
CA ALA A 113 13.44 2.13 -17.14
C ALA A 113 12.24 2.57 -16.27
N ARG A 114 12.43 2.81 -14.94
CA ARG A 114 11.36 3.18 -14.00
C ARG A 114 10.60 4.41 -14.48
N THR A 115 11.28 5.47 -14.89
CA THR A 115 10.65 6.72 -15.35
C THR A 115 9.75 6.46 -16.54
N GLN A 116 10.23 5.73 -17.57
CA GLN A 116 9.44 5.39 -18.75
C GLN A 116 8.23 4.50 -18.41
N ARG A 117 8.41 3.56 -17.47
CA ARG A 117 7.32 2.73 -16.96
C ARG A 117 6.27 3.59 -16.28
N TYR A 118 6.65 4.49 -15.39
CA TYR A 118 5.73 5.38 -14.70
C TYR A 118 5.00 6.33 -15.65
N ASP A 119 5.64 6.83 -16.72
CA ASP A 119 4.98 7.63 -17.75
C ASP A 119 3.80 6.88 -18.37
N ARG A 120 3.96 5.58 -18.64
CA ARG A 120 2.88 4.75 -19.21
C ARG A 120 1.77 4.43 -18.21
N TRP A 121 2.13 4.25 -16.92
CA TRP A 121 1.18 3.90 -15.88
C TRP A 121 0.40 5.07 -15.32
N TYR A 122 0.92 6.29 -15.44
CA TYR A 122 0.36 7.47 -14.78
C TYR A 122 -1.10 7.74 -15.15
N ALA A 123 -1.48 7.58 -16.42
CA ALA A 123 -2.86 7.79 -16.87
C ALA A 123 -3.84 6.78 -16.24
N LEU A 124 -3.41 5.52 -16.03
CA LEU A 124 -4.22 4.50 -15.36
C LEU A 124 -4.32 4.76 -13.86
N LEU A 125 -3.23 5.18 -13.22
CA LEU A 125 -3.25 5.61 -11.83
C LEU A 125 -4.20 6.79 -11.60
N GLN A 126 -4.20 7.80 -12.49
CA GLN A 126 -5.15 8.91 -12.39
C GLN A 126 -6.60 8.45 -12.49
N GLN A 127 -6.91 7.54 -13.43
CA GLN A 127 -8.24 6.96 -13.56
C GLN A 127 -8.66 6.18 -12.33
N GLU A 128 -7.75 5.42 -11.73
CA GLU A 128 -8.02 4.72 -10.47
C GLU A 128 -8.32 5.70 -9.33
N ILE A 129 -7.52 6.77 -9.21
CA ILE A 129 -7.75 7.81 -8.20
C ILE A 129 -9.10 8.50 -8.42
N ASP A 130 -9.43 8.86 -9.65
CA ASP A 130 -10.69 9.56 -9.97
C ASP A 130 -11.92 8.66 -9.76
N LEU A 131 -11.79 7.36 -10.00
CA LEU A 131 -12.82 6.38 -9.72
C LEU A 131 -13.01 6.16 -8.21
N CYS A 132 -11.89 5.95 -7.49
CA CYS A 132 -11.93 5.52 -6.09
C CYS A 132 -12.04 6.66 -5.09
N ALA A 133 -11.51 7.86 -5.38
CA ALA A 133 -11.48 8.96 -4.42
C ALA A 133 -12.82 9.69 -4.29
N ASN A 134 -13.20 10.04 -3.06
CA ASN A 134 -14.15 11.12 -2.83
C ASN A 134 -13.55 12.47 -3.34
N PRO A 135 -14.36 13.47 -3.67
CA PRO A 135 -13.85 14.78 -4.12
C PRO A 135 -12.83 15.40 -3.16
N SER A 136 -13.05 15.26 -1.86
CA SER A 136 -12.19 15.76 -0.77
C SER A 136 -11.16 14.73 -0.27
N ALA A 137 -10.98 13.61 -0.95
CA ALA A 137 -10.09 12.56 -0.45
C ALA A 137 -8.65 13.04 -0.30
N GLY A 138 -8.04 12.74 0.86
CA GLY A 138 -6.64 12.96 1.14
C GLY A 138 -5.76 11.97 0.35
N ILE A 139 -4.69 12.49 -0.25
CA ILE A 139 -3.70 11.68 -0.98
C ILE A 139 -2.40 11.60 -0.19
N VAL A 140 -1.90 10.38 -0.03
CA VAL A 140 -0.64 10.11 0.67
C VAL A 140 0.37 9.49 -0.30
N ALA A 141 1.53 10.11 -0.45
CA ALA A 141 2.64 9.57 -1.23
C ALA A 141 3.58 8.76 -0.31
N VAL A 142 3.58 7.44 -0.44
CA VAL A 142 4.35 6.54 0.43
C VAL A 142 5.77 6.36 -0.12
N GLY A 143 6.68 7.16 0.41
CA GLY A 143 8.10 7.21 0.01
C GLY A 143 8.43 8.44 -0.84
N LYS A 144 9.65 8.95 -0.62
CA LYS A 144 10.19 10.13 -1.32
C LYS A 144 10.06 10.01 -2.85
N ARG A 145 10.36 8.83 -3.39
CA ARG A 145 10.33 8.59 -4.85
C ARG A 145 8.93 8.74 -5.43
N VAL A 146 7.89 8.28 -4.72
CA VAL A 146 6.49 8.47 -5.17
C VAL A 146 6.15 9.95 -5.20
N ALA A 147 6.51 10.69 -4.16
CA ALA A 147 6.27 12.14 -4.10
C ALA A 147 6.97 12.89 -5.24
N GLU A 148 8.25 12.57 -5.50
CA GLU A 148 9.01 13.14 -6.62
C GLU A 148 8.36 12.83 -7.97
N GLU A 149 7.88 11.61 -8.13
CA GLU A 149 7.27 11.18 -9.37
C GLU A 149 5.89 11.81 -9.61
N LEU A 150 5.05 11.90 -8.59
CA LEU A 150 3.78 12.61 -8.68
C LEU A 150 3.99 14.09 -9.04
N ALA A 151 5.00 14.73 -8.45
CA ALA A 151 5.35 16.12 -8.77
C ALA A 151 5.85 16.23 -10.25
N ARG A 152 6.70 15.31 -10.69
CA ARG A 152 7.21 15.28 -12.07
C ARG A 152 6.09 15.11 -13.09
N GLN A 153 5.09 14.31 -12.79
CA GLN A 153 3.92 14.06 -13.64
C GLN A 153 2.89 15.20 -13.60
N GLY A 154 3.12 16.22 -12.77
CA GLY A 154 2.18 17.34 -12.62
C GLY A 154 0.85 16.93 -11.97
N PHE A 155 0.91 16.00 -11.00
CA PHE A 155 -0.27 15.56 -10.25
C PHE A 155 -0.94 16.75 -9.56
N ARG A 156 -2.23 16.96 -9.82
CA ARG A 156 -2.93 18.21 -9.49
C ARG A 156 -3.49 18.27 -8.08
N ARG A 157 -3.75 17.10 -7.46
CA ARG A 157 -4.27 17.07 -6.10
C ARG A 157 -3.13 17.28 -5.09
N PRO A 158 -3.33 18.03 -4.01
CA PRO A 158 -2.35 18.09 -2.94
C PRO A 158 -2.14 16.69 -2.34
N PHE A 159 -0.90 16.38 -1.96
CA PHE A 159 -0.56 15.11 -1.34
C PHE A 159 0.44 15.30 -0.21
N THR A 160 0.38 14.40 0.77
CA THR A 160 1.29 14.37 1.92
C THR A 160 2.33 13.26 1.72
N PRO A 161 3.63 13.57 1.66
CA PRO A 161 4.67 12.56 1.60
C PRO A 161 4.89 11.92 2.97
N VAL A 162 5.01 10.60 3.00
CA VAL A 162 5.37 9.83 4.21
C VAL A 162 6.53 8.89 3.92
N VAL A 163 7.20 8.38 4.96
CA VAL A 163 8.30 7.43 4.79
C VAL A 163 7.83 6.12 4.16
N HIS A 164 8.68 5.50 3.35
CA HIS A 164 8.38 4.20 2.77
C HIS A 164 8.44 3.08 3.81
N TYR A 165 7.54 2.10 3.74
CA TYR A 165 7.44 0.99 4.72
C TYR A 165 8.49 -0.12 4.53
N SER A 166 9.20 -0.18 3.40
CA SER A 166 10.22 -1.21 3.16
C SER A 166 11.46 -1.05 4.05
N GLY A 167 12.20 -2.14 4.24
CA GLY A 167 13.44 -2.14 5.00
C GLY A 167 14.52 -1.18 4.48
N GLN A 168 14.49 -0.83 3.19
CA GLN A 168 15.42 0.12 2.57
C GLN A 168 15.26 1.56 3.09
N ALA A 169 14.12 1.90 3.66
CA ALA A 169 13.84 3.21 4.24
C ALA A 169 14.33 3.36 5.71
N ALA A 170 15.20 2.49 6.21
CA ALA A 170 15.64 2.50 7.61
C ALA A 170 16.31 3.83 8.01
N LEU A 171 17.06 4.46 7.12
CA LEU A 171 17.67 5.78 7.37
C LEU A 171 16.60 6.87 7.49
N ALA A 172 15.61 6.90 6.60
CA ALA A 172 14.52 7.85 6.65
C ALA A 172 13.67 7.70 7.93
N ARG A 173 13.44 6.45 8.38
CA ARG A 173 12.75 6.18 9.66
C ARG A 173 13.52 6.73 10.85
N ARG A 174 14.86 6.64 10.85
CA ARG A 174 15.72 7.22 11.90
C ARG A 174 15.67 8.75 11.86
N ALA A 175 15.79 9.33 10.68
CA ALA A 175 15.73 10.77 10.51
C ALA A 175 14.42 11.38 11.04
N GLY A 176 13.28 10.70 10.89
CA GLY A 176 12.00 11.15 11.43
C GLY A 176 11.88 11.10 12.96
N ILE A 177 12.86 10.51 13.66
CA ILE A 177 12.91 10.49 15.14
C ILE A 177 13.79 11.63 15.67
N VAL A 178 14.69 12.18 14.87
CA VAL A 178 15.60 13.25 15.31
C VAL A 178 14.81 14.45 15.85
N GLY A 179 15.13 14.86 17.08
CA GLY A 179 14.42 15.93 17.81
C GLY A 179 13.06 15.50 18.41
N ARG A 180 12.76 14.22 18.38
CA ARG A 180 11.52 13.61 18.94
C ARG A 180 11.81 12.34 19.75
N GLU A 181 13.04 12.21 20.22
CA GLU A 181 13.51 10.99 20.89
C GLU A 181 12.68 10.65 22.13
N ASP A 182 12.40 11.66 22.97
CA ASP A 182 11.58 11.47 24.18
C ASP A 182 10.15 11.07 23.84
N SER A 183 9.56 11.69 22.81
CA SER A 183 8.22 11.33 22.34
C SER A 183 8.18 9.90 21.78
N PHE A 184 9.23 9.50 21.05
CA PHE A 184 9.35 8.13 20.56
C PHE A 184 9.55 7.15 21.71
N GLN A 185 10.35 7.49 22.72
CA GLN A 185 10.57 6.64 23.89
C GLN A 185 9.26 6.41 24.67
N ALA A 186 8.48 7.46 24.87
CA ALA A 186 7.16 7.38 25.50
C ALA A 186 6.16 6.55 24.67
N PHE A 187 6.25 6.61 23.33
CA PHE A 187 5.44 5.83 22.41
C PHE A 187 5.87 4.38 22.31
N SER A 188 7.18 4.09 22.46
CA SER A 188 7.75 2.76 22.27
C SER A 188 7.10 1.74 23.22
N GLY A 189 6.53 0.67 22.63
CA GLY A 189 5.78 -0.34 23.38
C GLY A 189 4.28 -0.04 23.55
N SER A 190 3.78 1.11 23.11
CA SER A 190 2.34 1.40 23.14
C SER A 190 1.53 0.65 22.05
N VAL A 191 2.21 0.08 21.07
CA VAL A 191 1.62 -0.79 20.03
C VAL A 191 2.27 -2.15 20.13
N SER A 192 1.47 -3.18 20.22
CA SER A 192 1.89 -4.57 20.28
C SER A 192 1.84 -5.25 18.90
N LEU A 193 2.45 -6.44 18.78
CA LEU A 193 2.29 -7.26 17.58
C LEU A 193 0.85 -7.72 17.42
N GLU A 194 0.18 -8.00 18.53
CA GLU A 194 -1.21 -8.45 18.58
C GLU A 194 -2.16 -7.41 17.96
N ASP A 195 -1.90 -6.11 18.16
CA ASP A 195 -2.71 -5.03 17.53
C ASP A 195 -2.59 -5.04 16.02
N VAL A 196 -1.36 -5.26 15.50
CA VAL A 196 -1.12 -5.37 14.06
C VAL A 196 -1.74 -6.65 13.49
N VAL A 197 -1.65 -7.77 14.21
CA VAL A 197 -2.22 -9.07 13.82
C VAL A 197 -3.75 -8.99 13.80
N ALA A 198 -4.39 -8.37 14.80
CA ALA A 198 -5.83 -8.15 14.81
C ALA A 198 -6.28 -7.30 13.60
N THR A 199 -5.52 -6.24 13.29
CA THR A 199 -5.78 -5.45 12.08
C THR A 199 -5.64 -6.29 10.80
N ALA A 200 -4.63 -7.17 10.74
CA ALA A 200 -4.41 -8.04 9.59
C ALA A 200 -5.58 -9.00 9.36
N GLU A 201 -6.09 -9.61 10.43
CA GLU A 201 -7.24 -10.51 10.36
C GLU A 201 -8.47 -9.82 9.77
N ASP A 202 -8.79 -8.62 10.27
CA ASP A 202 -9.90 -7.81 9.78
C ASP A 202 -9.72 -7.42 8.30
N VAL A 203 -8.51 -7.01 7.90
CA VAL A 203 -8.22 -6.59 6.52
C VAL A 203 -8.31 -7.77 5.56
N LEU A 204 -7.74 -8.92 5.92
CA LEU A 204 -7.80 -10.14 5.11
C LEU A 204 -9.24 -10.65 4.94
N LYS A 205 -10.05 -10.55 6.00
CA LYS A 205 -11.47 -10.90 5.97
C LYS A 205 -12.26 -9.94 5.07
N ALA A 206 -12.06 -8.63 5.22
CA ALA A 206 -12.74 -7.62 4.41
C ALA A 206 -12.36 -7.70 2.92
N ALA A 207 -11.12 -8.08 2.61
CA ALA A 207 -10.64 -8.29 1.25
C ALA A 207 -11.05 -9.65 0.64
N HIS A 208 -11.85 -10.45 1.34
CA HIS A 208 -12.31 -11.77 0.91
C HIS A 208 -11.18 -12.71 0.45
N VAL A 209 -10.02 -12.62 1.12
CA VAL A 209 -8.85 -13.44 0.80
C VAL A 209 -9.18 -14.91 1.07
N PRO A 210 -8.88 -15.85 0.13
CA PRO A 210 -9.09 -17.26 0.32
C PRO A 210 -8.42 -17.80 1.59
N SER A 211 -9.06 -18.79 2.26
CA SER A 211 -8.62 -19.30 3.56
C SER A 211 -7.16 -19.76 3.56
N GLU A 212 -6.72 -20.47 2.54
CA GLU A 212 -5.35 -20.97 2.43
C GLU A 212 -4.30 -19.83 2.43
N ILE A 213 -4.57 -18.76 1.69
CA ILE A 213 -3.68 -17.59 1.65
C ILE A 213 -3.73 -16.83 2.97
N ARG A 214 -4.91 -16.70 3.56
CA ARG A 214 -5.11 -16.04 4.85
C ARG A 214 -4.35 -16.79 5.95
N ASP A 215 -4.50 -18.11 6.04
CA ASP A 215 -3.90 -18.93 7.08
C ASP A 215 -2.36 -18.95 6.97
N ASP A 216 -1.81 -19.02 5.74
CA ASP A 216 -0.38 -18.85 5.47
C ASP A 216 0.12 -17.47 5.93
N THR A 217 -0.61 -16.42 5.60
CA THR A 217 -0.27 -15.04 6.00
C THR A 217 -0.29 -14.88 7.52
N MET A 218 -1.36 -15.32 8.18
CA MET A 218 -1.49 -15.24 9.64
C MET A 218 -0.42 -16.06 10.37
N SER A 219 -0.09 -17.24 9.87
CA SER A 219 1.01 -18.06 10.41
C SER A 219 2.38 -17.38 10.33
N ARG A 220 2.64 -16.59 9.30
CA ARG A 220 3.87 -15.79 9.16
C ARG A 220 3.87 -14.58 10.08
N LEU A 221 2.75 -13.90 10.20
CA LEU A 221 2.62 -12.74 11.09
C LEU A 221 2.84 -13.13 12.54
N ALA A 222 2.29 -14.25 12.98
CA ALA A 222 2.50 -14.77 14.35
C ALA A 222 3.98 -15.04 14.69
N LYS A 223 4.83 -15.27 13.68
CA LYS A 223 6.29 -15.46 13.84
C LYS A 223 7.09 -14.16 13.68
N SER A 224 6.42 -13.06 13.40
CA SER A 224 7.06 -11.76 13.21
C SER A 224 7.35 -11.07 14.56
N GLN A 225 8.10 -9.98 14.52
CA GLN A 225 8.41 -9.17 15.70
C GLN A 225 8.26 -7.69 15.38
N LEU A 226 7.74 -6.90 16.28
CA LEU A 226 7.78 -5.44 16.22
C LEU A 226 9.14 -4.93 16.69
N THR A 227 10.14 -5.05 15.80
CA THR A 227 11.48 -4.51 16.05
C THR A 227 11.44 -3.01 16.27
N THR A 228 12.48 -2.44 16.91
CA THR A 228 12.62 -0.98 17.07
C THR A 228 12.49 -0.22 15.73
N SER A 229 12.97 -0.80 14.63
CA SER A 229 12.81 -0.19 13.30
C SER A 229 11.35 -0.13 12.84
N ARG A 230 10.54 -1.14 13.16
CA ARG A 230 9.10 -1.16 12.89
C ARG A 230 8.33 -0.22 13.80
N GLN A 231 8.69 -0.13 15.07
CA GLN A 231 8.12 0.86 16.00
C GLN A 231 8.42 2.30 15.54
N LYS A 232 9.63 2.57 15.05
CA LYS A 232 9.95 3.87 14.41
C LYS A 232 9.10 4.15 13.18
N LEU A 233 8.80 3.14 12.38
CA LEU A 233 7.91 3.28 11.22
C LEU A 233 6.49 3.66 11.66
N ILE A 234 5.94 2.96 12.64
CA ILE A 234 4.60 3.24 13.20
C ILE A 234 4.56 4.65 13.76
N PHE A 235 5.57 5.06 14.53
CA PHE A 235 5.66 6.41 15.10
C PHE A 235 5.71 7.50 14.02
N ASN A 236 6.49 7.31 12.95
CA ASN A 236 6.53 8.26 11.84
C ASN A 236 5.16 8.39 11.16
N TYR A 237 4.46 7.28 10.93
CA TYR A 237 3.11 7.29 10.36
C TYR A 237 2.11 7.96 11.30
N LYS A 238 2.17 7.65 12.60
CA LYS A 238 1.31 8.31 13.60
C LYS A 238 1.43 9.83 13.50
N ILE A 239 2.65 10.37 13.57
CA ILE A 239 2.87 11.82 13.48
C ILE A 239 2.33 12.41 12.18
N ALA A 240 2.65 11.77 11.04
CA ALA A 240 2.24 12.27 9.73
C ALA A 240 0.70 12.22 9.56
N PHE A 241 0.06 11.13 9.95
CA PHE A 241 -1.36 10.93 9.77
C PHE A 241 -2.20 11.79 10.73
N GLU A 242 -1.79 11.93 11.99
CA GLU A 242 -2.46 12.84 12.93
C GLU A 242 -2.40 14.28 12.45
N SER A 243 -1.29 14.73 11.86
CA SER A 243 -1.19 16.07 11.27
C SER A 243 -2.06 16.30 10.04
N MET A 244 -2.55 15.26 9.39
CA MET A 244 -3.50 15.37 8.27
C MET A 244 -4.96 15.49 8.73
N ARG A 245 -5.24 15.16 10.00
CA ARG A 245 -6.58 15.22 10.59
C ARG A 245 -6.85 16.52 11.35
N SER A 246 -5.76 17.24 11.71
CA SER A 246 -5.81 18.55 12.38
C SER A 246 -6.04 19.68 11.38
#